data_f1915f19fd6f7632cf113fa22f23a3a6
#
_entry.id   f1915f19fd6f7632cf113fa22f23a3a6
#
_cell.length_a   1.000
_cell.length_b   1.000
_cell.length_c   1.000
_cell.angle_alpha   90.00
_cell.angle_beta   90.00
_cell.angle_gamma   90.00
#
_symmetry.space_group_name_H-M   'P 1'
#
loop_
_entity.id
_entity.type
_entity.pdbx_description
1 polymer ?
#
loop_
_entity_poly.entity_id
_entity_poly.type
_entity_poly.pdbx_seq_one_letter_code
_entity_poly.pdbx_strand_id
1 'polypeptide(L)'
;MATEKHPLVIGEFRASEDADDAPTVIAYGHFDVQPEAPLELWESPPFEPTVRDGWLYARGVADDKGQLYILLKAAALLAAEGALPVNVRFTCDGEEESGGHSIIDFLEADERGETRA
;
A
#
# COMPACT_ATOMS: atom_id res chain seq x y z
N MET A 1 8.72 -0.34 9.95
CA MET A 1 8.73 0.29 11.29
C MET A 1 7.86 -0.55 12.23
N ALA A 2 8.31 -0.84 13.42
CA ALA A 2 7.49 -1.53 14.42
C ALA A 2 6.51 -0.52 15.04
N THR A 3 5.27 -0.94 15.23
CA THR A 3 4.18 -0.17 15.85
C THR A 3 3.63 -0.93 17.05
N GLU A 4 2.60 -0.42 17.70
CA GLU A 4 2.01 -1.09 18.87
C GLU A 4 1.25 -2.38 18.52
N LYS A 5 0.67 -2.46 17.30
CA LYS A 5 -0.15 -3.61 16.86
C LYS A 5 0.48 -4.31 15.65
N HIS A 6 0.42 -3.66 14.49
CA HIS A 6 0.89 -4.21 13.22
C HIS A 6 1.90 -3.25 12.58
N PRO A 7 2.92 -3.76 11.88
CA PRO A 7 3.98 -2.91 11.36
C PRO A 7 3.49 -2.00 10.23
N LEU A 8 4.02 -0.76 10.21
CA LEU A 8 4.02 0.05 9.01
C LEU A 8 5.17 -0.43 8.11
N VAL A 9 4.85 -0.88 6.90
CA VAL A 9 5.83 -1.34 5.91
C VAL A 9 6.16 -0.20 4.97
N ILE A 10 7.45 0.12 4.84
CA ILE A 10 7.93 1.21 3.99
C ILE A 10 8.85 0.63 2.93
N GLY A 11 8.62 1.02 1.67
CA GLY A 11 9.47 0.68 0.53
C GLY A 11 9.60 1.86 -0.41
N GLU A 12 10.63 1.88 -1.24
CA GLU A 12 10.87 2.98 -2.16
C GLU A 12 11.37 2.48 -3.50
N PHE A 13 10.83 3.05 -4.58
CA PHE A 13 11.44 3.04 -5.90
C PHE A 13 12.03 4.41 -6.15
N ARG A 14 13.31 4.44 -6.50
CA ARG A 14 14.01 5.68 -6.84
C ARG A 14 13.73 6.08 -8.28
N ALA A 15 13.66 7.37 -8.55
CA ALA A 15 13.59 7.89 -9.90
C ALA A 15 14.74 7.32 -10.75
N SER A 16 14.48 7.11 -12.04
CA SER A 16 15.45 6.51 -12.96
C SER A 16 16.60 7.44 -13.29
N GLU A 17 16.35 8.76 -13.21
CA GLU A 17 17.36 9.80 -13.41
C GLU A 17 17.25 10.81 -12.26
N ASP A 18 18.39 11.39 -11.88
CA ASP A 18 18.51 12.46 -10.88
C ASP A 18 17.75 12.21 -9.56
N ALA A 19 17.78 10.95 -9.11
CA ALA A 19 16.95 10.47 -7.98
C ALA A 19 17.12 11.28 -6.69
N ASP A 20 18.29 11.92 -6.48
CA ASP A 20 18.54 12.73 -5.28
C ASP A 20 17.85 14.11 -5.34
N ASP A 21 17.60 14.61 -6.54
CA ASP A 21 16.91 15.88 -6.78
C ASP A 21 15.45 15.70 -7.21
N ALA A 22 15.06 14.47 -7.56
CA ALA A 22 13.69 14.17 -7.97
C ALA A 22 12.71 14.27 -6.79
N PRO A 23 11.49 14.79 -7.02
CA PRO A 23 10.47 14.82 -5.99
C PRO A 23 10.07 13.42 -5.54
N THR A 24 9.67 13.29 -4.29
CA THR A 24 9.16 12.02 -3.74
C THR A 24 7.63 12.07 -3.64
N VAL A 25 6.98 11.12 -4.29
CA VAL A 25 5.53 10.88 -4.17
C VAL A 25 5.30 9.80 -3.13
N ILE A 26 4.39 10.04 -2.20
CA ILE A 26 3.96 9.04 -1.23
C ILE A 26 2.76 8.28 -1.80
N ALA A 27 2.88 6.97 -1.87
CA ALA A 27 1.80 6.05 -2.17
C ALA A 27 1.39 5.36 -0.86
N TYR A 28 0.27 5.79 -0.30
CA TYR A 28 -0.32 5.21 0.89
C TYR A 28 -1.32 4.13 0.54
N GLY A 29 -1.35 3.06 1.31
CA GLY A 29 -2.34 2.01 1.27
C GLY A 29 -2.22 1.12 2.51
N HIS A 30 -3.12 0.16 2.68
CA HIS A 30 -3.12 -0.72 3.84
C HIS A 30 -3.21 -2.20 3.45
N PHE A 31 -2.75 -3.07 4.34
CA PHE A 31 -2.77 -4.52 4.10
C PHE A 31 -3.59 -5.29 5.13
N ASP A 32 -4.01 -4.67 6.22
CA ASP A 32 -5.01 -5.24 7.11
C ASP A 32 -6.39 -5.24 6.45
N VAL A 33 -7.34 -5.92 7.02
CA VAL A 33 -8.67 -6.09 6.44
C VAL A 33 -9.72 -6.21 7.55
N GLN A 34 -10.95 -5.80 7.23
CA GLN A 34 -12.10 -6.05 8.10
C GLN A 34 -12.38 -7.55 8.23
N PRO A 35 -12.98 -7.98 9.36
CA PRO A 35 -13.49 -9.33 9.51
C PRO A 35 -14.40 -9.76 8.34
N GLU A 36 -14.43 -11.03 8.06
CA GLU A 36 -15.21 -11.62 6.98
C GLU A 36 -16.73 -11.73 7.27
N ALA A 37 -17.16 -11.36 8.44
CA ALA A 37 -18.58 -11.42 8.82
C ALA A 37 -19.44 -10.44 7.98
N PRO A 38 -20.69 -10.82 7.63
CA PRO A 38 -21.30 -12.14 7.87
C PRO A 38 -20.89 -13.19 6.82
N LEU A 39 -20.42 -14.35 7.28
CA LEU A 39 -19.91 -15.43 6.41
C LEU A 39 -20.95 -15.99 5.42
N GLU A 40 -22.22 -16.00 5.82
CA GLU A 40 -23.33 -16.51 5.01
C GLU A 40 -23.60 -15.70 3.73
N LEU A 41 -23.05 -14.52 3.59
CA LEU A 41 -23.19 -13.70 2.39
C LEU A 41 -22.09 -13.95 1.35
N TRP A 42 -21.07 -14.74 1.73
CA TRP A 42 -19.98 -15.05 0.79
C TRP A 42 -20.34 -16.27 -0.07
N GLU A 43 -20.20 -16.12 -1.39
CA GLU A 43 -20.41 -17.23 -2.35
C GLU A 43 -19.16 -18.12 -2.50
N SER A 44 -18.01 -17.66 -2.01
CA SER A 44 -16.76 -18.41 -1.94
C SER A 44 -16.04 -18.04 -0.65
N PRO A 45 -15.13 -18.88 -0.12
CA PRO A 45 -14.40 -18.58 1.10
C PRO A 45 -13.72 -17.19 1.03
N PRO A 46 -13.91 -16.32 2.02
CA PRO A 46 -13.48 -14.91 1.94
C PRO A 46 -11.99 -14.72 1.71
N PHE A 47 -11.14 -15.62 2.20
CA PHE A 47 -9.67 -15.55 2.07
C PHE A 47 -9.11 -16.48 0.99
N GLU A 48 -9.97 -17.03 0.13
CA GLU A 48 -9.57 -17.81 -1.05
C GLU A 48 -9.90 -17.02 -2.32
N PRO A 49 -8.93 -16.35 -2.95
CA PRO A 49 -9.17 -15.53 -4.13
C PRO A 49 -9.82 -16.35 -5.26
N THR A 50 -11.01 -15.94 -5.66
CA THR A 50 -11.81 -16.67 -6.64
C THR A 50 -12.18 -15.76 -7.81
N VAL A 51 -11.87 -16.19 -9.06
CA VAL A 51 -12.28 -15.46 -10.26
C VAL A 51 -13.62 -15.99 -10.75
N ARG A 52 -14.61 -15.09 -10.89
CA ARG A 52 -15.92 -15.37 -11.45
C ARG A 52 -16.29 -14.26 -12.45
N ASP A 53 -16.70 -14.62 -13.63
CA ASP A 53 -17.14 -13.69 -14.69
C ASP A 53 -16.17 -12.55 -14.98
N GLY A 54 -14.87 -12.81 -14.84
CA GLY A 54 -13.82 -11.82 -15.05
C GLY A 54 -13.52 -10.91 -13.85
N TRP A 55 -14.18 -11.14 -12.71
CA TRP A 55 -13.95 -10.43 -11.46
C TRP A 55 -13.25 -11.30 -10.42
N LEU A 56 -12.35 -10.68 -9.63
CA LEU A 56 -11.66 -11.33 -8.53
C LEU A 56 -12.40 -11.01 -7.21
N TYR A 57 -12.81 -12.05 -6.51
CA TYR A 57 -13.52 -11.97 -5.24
C TYR A 57 -12.67 -12.52 -4.11
N ALA A 58 -12.36 -11.70 -3.13
CA ALA A 58 -11.85 -12.09 -1.80
C ALA A 58 -11.87 -10.88 -0.86
N ARG A 59 -11.81 -11.12 0.45
CA ARG A 59 -11.62 -10.05 1.44
C ARG A 59 -10.25 -9.38 1.21
N GLY A 60 -10.23 -8.03 1.19
CA GLY A 60 -9.03 -7.25 0.98
C GLY A 60 -8.62 -7.05 -0.49
N VAL A 61 -9.36 -7.60 -1.47
CA VAL A 61 -9.08 -7.37 -2.89
C VAL A 61 -9.40 -5.94 -3.29
N ALA A 62 -10.61 -5.47 -2.96
CA ALA A 62 -11.06 -4.12 -3.30
C ALA A 62 -10.68 -3.07 -2.23
N ASP A 63 -10.26 -3.53 -1.06
CA ASP A 63 -9.92 -2.70 0.08
C ASP A 63 -8.84 -3.39 0.93
N ASP A 64 -7.58 -3.04 0.74
CA ASP A 64 -7.01 -2.11 -0.26
C ASP A 64 -5.91 -2.77 -1.13
N LYS A 65 -5.68 -4.09 -0.98
CA LYS A 65 -4.56 -4.80 -1.63
C LYS A 65 -4.56 -4.69 -3.17
N GLY A 66 -5.74 -4.58 -3.78
CA GLY A 66 -5.86 -4.44 -5.24
C GLY A 66 -5.28 -3.12 -5.72
N GLN A 67 -5.69 -2.02 -5.12
CA GLN A 67 -5.23 -0.68 -5.46
C GLN A 67 -3.75 -0.52 -5.16
N LEU A 68 -3.32 -0.94 -3.96
CA LEU A 68 -1.92 -0.91 -3.56
C LEU A 68 -1.02 -1.71 -4.51
N TYR A 69 -1.48 -2.91 -4.92
CA TYR A 69 -0.75 -3.76 -5.87
C TYR A 69 -0.61 -3.11 -7.25
N ILE A 70 -1.66 -2.47 -7.76
CA ILE A 70 -1.64 -1.78 -9.06
C ILE A 70 -0.60 -0.65 -9.04
N LEU A 71 -0.60 0.19 -8.01
CA LEU A 71 0.37 1.27 -7.85
C LEU A 71 1.80 0.73 -7.76
N LEU A 72 2.02 -0.31 -6.95
CA LEU A 72 3.32 -0.94 -6.78
C LEU A 72 3.83 -1.54 -8.10
N LYS A 73 2.96 -2.22 -8.87
CA LYS A 73 3.33 -2.79 -10.15
C LYS A 73 3.64 -1.73 -11.18
N ALA A 74 2.89 -0.63 -11.23
CA ALA A 74 3.15 0.48 -12.13
C ALA A 74 4.53 1.10 -11.85
N ALA A 75 4.85 1.42 -10.60
CA ALA A 75 6.14 1.95 -10.21
C ALA A 75 7.28 0.97 -10.52
N ALA A 76 7.10 -0.32 -10.21
CA ALA A 76 8.09 -1.35 -10.49
C ALA A 76 8.38 -1.53 -11.99
N LEU A 77 7.34 -1.47 -12.84
CA LEU A 77 7.51 -1.58 -14.30
C LEU A 77 8.26 -0.37 -14.85
N LEU A 78 7.86 0.85 -14.47
CA LEU A 78 8.54 2.08 -14.90
C LEU A 78 10.00 2.12 -14.43
N ALA A 79 10.28 1.69 -13.19
CA ALA A 79 11.64 1.59 -12.69
C ALA A 79 12.47 0.57 -13.48
N ALA A 80 11.91 -0.59 -13.81
CA ALA A 80 12.58 -1.62 -14.60
C ALA A 80 12.88 -1.17 -16.03
N GLU A 81 12.05 -0.30 -16.60
CA GLU A 81 12.23 0.29 -17.92
C GLU A 81 13.16 1.54 -17.91
N GLY A 82 13.62 1.98 -16.75
CA GLY A 82 14.41 3.21 -16.62
C GLY A 82 13.60 4.47 -16.92
N ALA A 83 12.29 4.44 -16.68
CA ALA A 83 11.35 5.49 -17.04
C ALA A 83 10.57 6.07 -15.84
N LEU A 84 10.96 5.75 -14.61
CA LEU A 84 10.32 6.30 -13.43
C LEU A 84 10.77 7.76 -13.21
N PRO A 85 9.87 8.76 -13.33
CA PRO A 85 10.28 10.17 -13.33
C PRO A 85 10.43 10.78 -11.93
N VAL A 86 9.96 10.09 -10.89
CA VAL A 86 9.94 10.57 -9.51
C VAL A 86 10.32 9.44 -8.55
N ASN A 87 10.76 9.76 -7.35
CA ASN A 87 10.83 8.77 -6.27
C ASN A 87 9.40 8.41 -5.84
N VAL A 88 9.12 7.12 -5.63
CA VAL A 88 7.82 6.68 -5.11
C VAL A 88 8.06 5.93 -3.81
N ARG A 89 7.59 6.50 -2.70
CA ARG A 89 7.65 5.88 -1.38
C ARG A 89 6.30 5.26 -1.05
N PHE A 90 6.30 3.94 -0.90
CA PHE A 90 5.15 3.19 -0.42
C PHE A 90 5.14 3.16 1.10
N THR A 91 4.01 3.52 1.68
CA THR A 91 3.72 3.36 3.10
C THR A 91 2.49 2.46 3.22
N CYS A 92 2.72 1.20 3.61
CA CYS A 92 1.67 0.20 3.71
C CYS A 92 1.30 0.02 5.18
N ASP A 93 0.10 0.47 5.55
CA ASP A 93 -0.41 0.43 6.91
C ASP A 93 -0.97 -0.95 7.26
N GLY A 94 -0.76 -1.40 8.48
CA GLY A 94 -1.33 -2.63 9.01
C GLY A 94 -2.40 -2.40 10.07
N GLU A 95 -2.82 -1.14 10.29
CA GLU A 95 -3.73 -0.73 11.37
C GLU A 95 -4.87 0.18 10.87
N GLU A 96 -5.02 0.38 9.56
CA GLU A 96 -6.02 1.29 9.00
C GLU A 96 -7.42 0.89 9.43
N GLU A 97 -7.78 -0.36 9.27
CA GLU A 97 -9.09 -0.93 9.56
C GLU A 97 -9.41 -1.01 11.06
N SER A 98 -8.42 -0.81 11.89
CA SER A 98 -8.56 -0.79 13.36
C SER A 98 -8.41 0.60 13.97
N GLY A 99 -8.30 1.65 13.15
CA GLY A 99 -8.10 3.04 13.59
C GLY A 99 -6.77 3.26 14.28
N GLY A 100 -5.71 2.62 13.79
CA GLY A 100 -4.34 2.79 14.29
C GLY A 100 -3.75 4.18 13.99
N HIS A 101 -2.66 4.51 14.67
CA HIS A 101 -1.97 5.79 14.52
C HIS A 101 -0.60 5.67 13.85
N SER A 102 -0.22 4.49 13.38
CA SER A 102 1.13 4.20 12.91
C SER A 102 1.60 5.10 11.76
N ILE A 103 0.72 5.43 10.83
CA ILE A 103 1.03 6.36 9.73
C ILE A 103 1.16 7.81 10.24
N ILE A 104 0.33 8.23 11.18
CA ILE A 104 0.38 9.57 11.78
C ILE A 104 1.70 9.74 12.52
N ASP A 105 2.05 8.79 13.39
CA ASP A 105 3.30 8.78 14.14
C ASP A 105 4.53 8.80 13.22
N PHE A 106 4.46 8.08 12.10
CA PHE A 106 5.51 8.10 11.07
C PHE A 106 5.66 9.47 10.43
N LEU A 107 4.56 10.11 10.03
CA LEU A 107 4.57 11.43 9.41
C LEU A 107 5.03 12.53 10.37
N GLU A 108 4.64 12.44 11.65
CA GLU A 108 5.07 13.38 12.70
C GLU A 108 6.56 13.22 13.05
N ALA A 109 7.08 11.98 13.00
CA ALA A 109 8.48 11.68 13.26
C ALA A 109 9.40 11.95 12.06
N ASP A 110 8.87 12.37 10.91
CA ASP A 110 9.67 12.65 9.72
C ASP A 110 10.48 13.93 9.85
N GLU A 111 11.64 13.81 10.49
CA GLU A 111 12.57 14.93 10.72
C GLU A 111 13.19 15.47 9.42
N ARG A 112 13.18 14.69 8.34
CA ARG A 112 13.78 15.09 7.04
C ARG A 112 12.80 15.87 6.17
N GLY A 113 11.52 15.87 6.52
CA GLY A 113 10.45 16.52 5.74
C GLY A 113 10.19 15.86 4.38
N GLU A 114 10.66 14.63 4.19
CA GLU A 114 10.53 13.89 2.93
C GLU A 114 9.09 13.44 2.64
N THR A 115 8.22 13.53 3.64
CA THR A 115 6.79 13.23 3.54
C THR A 115 5.93 14.47 3.37
N ARG A 116 6.54 15.65 3.35
CA ARG A 116 5.81 16.90 3.09
C ARG A 116 5.74 17.15 1.60
N ALA A 117 4.54 17.05 1.07
CA ALA A 117 4.24 17.45 -0.31
C ALA A 117 4.22 18.97 -0.46
#